data_ddedff0fab19e808cad994a338823cff
#
_entry.id   ddedff0fab19e808cad994a338823cff
#
_cell.length_a   1.000
_cell.length_b   1.000
_cell.length_c   1.000
_cell.angle_alpha   90.00
_cell.angle_beta   90.00
_cell.angle_gamma   90.00
#
_symmetry.space_group_name_H-M   'P 1'
#
loop_
_entity.id
_entity.type
_entity.pdbx_description
1 polymer ?
#
loop_
_entity_poly.entity_id
_entity_poly.type
_entity_poly.pdbx_seq_one_letter_code
_entity_poly.pdbx_strand_id
1 'polypeptide(L)'
;MQDAPIVTESASAVAGRQFRYYDFVMAAFVAILLLSNIIGAAKPAAVTISGEQWIFGAGILFFPLGYVIGDVLTEVYGYARARRVIWAGFAALLFMAFMSWVVVALPPAPGWEGQAAYESVFGQVWRIVIASITAFWAGEFVNSYVMARMKIWTGGKHLWSRTIGSTVVGQGVDSIIFYPLAFWGEWSQEQVISVMITNWLLKVGWEVVLTPVTYVVVGWLKRKEGVDIFDEGTNFSPFKTKV
;
A
#
# COMPACT_ATOMS: atom_id res chain seq x y z
N MET A 1 25.03 -20.61 5.58
CA MET A 1 25.26 -19.24 5.10
C MET A 1 25.19 -18.36 6.33
N GLN A 2 26.30 -17.84 6.83
CA GLN A 2 26.34 -17.01 8.05
C GLN A 2 25.66 -15.66 7.75
N ASP A 3 24.82 -15.20 8.67
CA ASP A 3 24.21 -13.88 8.56
C ASP A 3 25.29 -12.81 8.77
N ALA A 4 25.32 -11.80 7.91
CA ALA A 4 26.26 -10.70 8.05
C ALA A 4 25.89 -9.85 9.29
N PRO A 5 26.89 -9.26 9.98
CA PRO A 5 26.58 -8.34 11.07
C PRO A 5 25.77 -7.15 10.52
N ILE A 6 24.71 -6.76 11.26
CA ILE A 6 23.89 -5.59 10.88
C ILE A 6 24.70 -4.32 11.14
N VAL A 7 24.93 -3.54 10.08
CA VAL A 7 25.61 -2.25 10.17
C VAL A 7 24.58 -1.14 10.02
N THR A 8 24.59 -0.18 10.92
CA THR A 8 23.78 1.04 10.82
C THR A 8 24.43 2.00 9.85
N GLU A 9 23.71 2.36 8.79
CA GLU A 9 24.22 3.22 7.71
C GLU A 9 23.22 4.33 7.38
N SER A 10 23.73 5.49 6.94
CA SER A 10 22.86 6.55 6.41
C SER A 10 22.37 6.19 5.00
N ALA A 11 21.23 6.73 4.60
CA ALA A 11 20.68 6.50 3.26
C ALA A 11 21.65 6.92 2.15
N SER A 12 22.42 7.99 2.37
CA SER A 12 23.44 8.44 1.42
C SER A 12 24.62 7.48 1.27
N ALA A 13 25.03 6.82 2.35
CA ALA A 13 26.13 5.85 2.34
C ALA A 13 25.79 4.61 1.49
N VAL A 14 24.52 4.23 1.43
CA VAL A 14 24.04 3.05 0.69
C VAL A 14 23.43 3.37 -0.68
N ALA A 15 23.53 4.60 -1.17
CA ALA A 15 22.85 5.03 -2.40
C ALA A 15 23.17 4.15 -3.62
N GLY A 16 24.43 3.73 -3.79
CA GLY A 16 24.87 2.84 -4.88
C GLY A 16 24.83 1.34 -4.56
N ARG A 17 24.38 0.95 -3.36
CA ARG A 17 24.39 -0.44 -2.92
C ARG A 17 23.28 -1.23 -3.58
N GLN A 18 23.61 -2.41 -4.13
CA GLN A 18 22.64 -3.40 -4.56
C GLN A 18 22.20 -4.25 -3.37
N PHE A 19 20.89 -4.46 -3.25
CA PHE A 19 20.28 -5.28 -2.23
C PHE A 19 19.75 -6.57 -2.83
N ARG A 20 19.95 -7.68 -2.13
CA ARG A 20 19.64 -9.01 -2.64
C ARG A 20 18.14 -9.26 -2.80
N TYR A 21 17.32 -8.72 -1.90
CA TYR A 21 15.89 -9.01 -1.83
C TYR A 21 15.01 -7.82 -2.22
N TYR A 22 15.58 -6.65 -2.47
CA TYR A 22 14.82 -5.44 -2.76
C TYR A 22 13.89 -5.60 -3.96
N ASP A 23 14.35 -6.21 -5.05
CA ASP A 23 13.56 -6.38 -6.27
C ASP A 23 12.39 -7.33 -6.05
N PHE A 24 12.57 -8.37 -5.23
CA PHE A 24 11.48 -9.29 -4.85
C PHE A 24 10.45 -8.60 -3.97
N VAL A 25 10.87 -7.76 -3.02
CA VAL A 25 9.95 -6.99 -2.16
C VAL A 25 9.18 -5.96 -2.99
N MET A 26 9.85 -5.28 -3.92
CA MET A 26 9.22 -4.37 -4.88
C MET A 26 8.19 -5.10 -5.76
N ALA A 27 8.56 -6.24 -6.32
CA ALA A 27 7.67 -7.04 -7.17
C ALA A 27 6.45 -7.53 -6.37
N ALA A 28 6.64 -7.99 -5.13
CA ALA A 28 5.56 -8.40 -4.24
C ALA A 28 4.62 -7.24 -3.92
N PHE A 29 5.15 -6.04 -3.62
CA PHE A 29 4.35 -4.84 -3.38
C PHE A 29 3.46 -4.51 -4.58
N VAL A 30 4.05 -4.42 -5.77
CA VAL A 30 3.32 -4.09 -7.00
C VAL A 30 2.29 -5.17 -7.33
N ALA A 31 2.64 -6.45 -7.20
CA ALA A 31 1.72 -7.56 -7.44
C ALA A 31 0.51 -7.51 -6.49
N ILE A 32 0.74 -7.34 -5.19
CA ILE A 32 -0.34 -7.25 -4.20
C ILE A 32 -1.21 -6.03 -4.47
N LEU A 33 -0.61 -4.89 -4.81
CA LEU A 33 -1.32 -3.67 -5.14
C LEU A 33 -2.25 -3.87 -6.36
N LEU A 34 -1.78 -4.50 -7.43
CA LEU A 34 -2.58 -4.79 -8.62
C LEU A 34 -3.68 -5.82 -8.31
N LEU A 35 -3.34 -6.92 -7.62
CA LEU A 35 -4.30 -7.97 -7.26
C LEU A 35 -5.40 -7.45 -6.34
N SER A 36 -5.08 -6.59 -5.36
CA SER A 36 -6.07 -5.98 -4.47
C SER A 36 -7.10 -5.16 -5.26
N ASN A 37 -6.67 -4.47 -6.31
CA ASN A 37 -7.55 -3.66 -7.15
C ASN A 37 -8.35 -4.49 -8.17
N ILE A 38 -7.78 -5.56 -8.70
CA ILE A 38 -8.47 -6.41 -9.70
C ILE A 38 -9.41 -7.40 -9.02
N ILE A 39 -8.89 -8.18 -8.05
CA ILE A 39 -9.64 -9.30 -7.46
C ILE A 39 -10.45 -8.84 -6.25
N GLY A 40 -9.88 -7.94 -5.46
CA GLY A 40 -10.46 -7.53 -4.18
C GLY A 40 -11.55 -6.47 -4.29
N ALA A 41 -11.41 -5.52 -5.20
CA ALA A 41 -12.28 -4.34 -5.23
C ALA A 41 -13.71 -4.66 -5.69
N ALA A 42 -13.87 -5.60 -6.62
CA ALA A 42 -15.17 -5.88 -7.26
C ALA A 42 -16.06 -6.88 -6.50
N LYS A 43 -15.54 -7.54 -5.44
CA LYS A 43 -16.29 -8.61 -4.75
C LYS A 43 -16.68 -8.22 -3.32
N PRO A 44 -17.94 -7.90 -3.04
CA PRO A 44 -18.46 -7.95 -1.67
C PRO A 44 -18.51 -9.41 -1.19
N ALA A 45 -18.04 -9.64 0.03
CA ALA A 45 -18.12 -10.93 0.72
C ALA A 45 -18.90 -10.76 2.03
N ALA A 46 -19.43 -11.84 2.55
CA ALA A 46 -20.14 -11.84 3.82
C ALA A 46 -19.72 -13.01 4.70
N VAL A 47 -19.67 -12.78 6.02
CA VAL A 47 -19.49 -13.83 7.01
C VAL A 47 -20.57 -13.68 8.08
N THR A 48 -21.13 -14.80 8.54
CA THR A 48 -22.12 -14.79 9.62
C THR A 48 -21.43 -15.10 10.94
N ILE A 49 -21.46 -14.16 11.88
CA ILE A 49 -20.91 -14.33 13.23
C ILE A 49 -22.04 -14.09 14.23
N SER A 50 -22.29 -15.05 15.09
CA SER A 50 -23.34 -15.01 16.13
C SER A 50 -24.75 -14.69 15.59
N GLY A 51 -25.06 -15.10 14.36
CA GLY A 51 -26.36 -14.86 13.71
C GLY A 51 -26.46 -13.51 12.96
N GLU A 52 -25.47 -12.64 13.09
CA GLU A 52 -25.34 -11.36 12.40
C GLU A 52 -24.49 -11.50 11.14
N GLN A 53 -24.95 -10.90 10.02
CA GLN A 53 -24.24 -10.93 8.75
C GLN A 53 -23.33 -9.70 8.60
N TRP A 54 -22.04 -9.94 8.52
CA TRP A 54 -20.99 -8.92 8.32
C TRP A 54 -20.58 -8.89 6.86
N ILE A 55 -20.82 -7.78 6.17
CA ILE A 55 -20.49 -7.58 4.76
C ILE A 55 -19.22 -6.75 4.66
N PHE A 56 -18.27 -7.20 3.82
CA PHE A 56 -16.97 -6.53 3.60
C PHE A 56 -16.50 -6.70 2.17
N GLY A 57 -15.62 -5.82 1.70
CA GLY A 57 -14.94 -6.00 0.41
C GLY A 57 -13.84 -7.05 0.49
N ALA A 58 -13.76 -7.97 -0.46
CA ALA A 58 -12.74 -9.03 -0.47
C ALA A 58 -11.30 -8.49 -0.54
N GLY A 59 -11.11 -7.23 -0.93
CA GLY A 59 -9.82 -6.53 -0.86
C GLY A 59 -9.18 -6.49 0.53
N ILE A 60 -9.97 -6.66 1.59
CA ILE A 60 -9.47 -6.71 2.98
C ILE A 60 -8.42 -7.82 3.19
N LEU A 61 -8.41 -8.84 2.34
CA LEU A 61 -7.40 -9.91 2.39
C LEU A 61 -6.02 -9.45 1.89
N PHE A 62 -5.99 -8.44 1.04
CA PHE A 62 -4.77 -7.94 0.39
C PHE A 62 -4.19 -6.71 1.10
N PHE A 63 -5.03 -5.80 1.58
CA PHE A 63 -4.57 -4.56 2.22
C PHE A 63 -3.55 -4.78 3.34
N PRO A 64 -3.76 -5.74 4.27
CA PRO A 64 -2.81 -5.98 5.34
C PRO A 64 -1.42 -6.39 4.83
N LEU A 65 -1.36 -7.18 3.76
CA LEU A 65 -0.09 -7.57 3.14
C LEU A 65 0.61 -6.36 2.49
N GLY A 66 -0.18 -5.48 1.86
CA GLY A 66 0.33 -4.23 1.29
C GLY A 66 0.99 -3.33 2.34
N TYR A 67 0.36 -3.17 3.51
CA TYR A 67 0.89 -2.36 4.60
C TYR A 67 2.20 -2.91 5.15
N VAL A 68 2.24 -4.22 5.48
CA VAL A 68 3.47 -4.87 5.93
C VAL A 68 4.61 -4.68 4.94
N ILE A 69 4.37 -4.85 3.64
CA ILE A 69 5.41 -4.71 2.62
C ILE A 69 5.83 -3.25 2.43
N GLY A 70 4.90 -2.29 2.50
CA GLY A 70 5.18 -0.85 2.46
C GLY A 70 6.08 -0.43 3.63
N ASP A 71 5.75 -0.88 4.82
CA ASP A 71 6.54 -0.66 6.03
C ASP A 71 7.92 -1.31 5.95
N VAL A 72 7.99 -2.56 5.47
CA VAL A 72 9.26 -3.28 5.23
C VAL A 72 10.13 -2.51 4.25
N LEU A 73 9.58 -1.99 3.16
CA LEU A 73 10.32 -1.18 2.17
C LEU A 73 10.96 0.04 2.81
N THR A 74 10.20 0.78 3.60
CA THR A 74 10.69 2.00 4.26
C THR A 74 11.68 1.68 5.39
N GLU A 75 11.37 0.68 6.21
CA GLU A 75 12.17 0.34 7.38
C GLU A 75 13.52 -0.29 7.05
N VAL A 76 13.57 -1.15 6.02
CA VAL A 76 14.78 -1.89 5.65
C VAL A 76 15.60 -1.15 4.61
N TYR A 77 14.94 -0.59 3.59
CA TYR A 77 15.62 -0.02 2.41
C TYR A 77 15.65 1.52 2.41
N GLY A 78 14.95 2.15 3.35
CA GLY A 78 14.87 3.61 3.50
C GLY A 78 13.87 4.27 2.55
N TYR A 79 13.50 5.52 2.89
CA TYR A 79 12.49 6.32 2.18
C TYR A 79 12.79 6.49 0.69
N ALA A 80 14.05 6.75 0.32
CA ALA A 80 14.40 7.02 -1.06
C ALA A 80 14.10 5.83 -1.99
N ARG A 81 14.27 4.60 -1.51
CA ARG A 81 13.93 3.37 -2.25
C ARG A 81 12.44 3.05 -2.17
N ALA A 82 11.81 3.23 -1.01
CA ALA A 82 10.37 3.11 -0.87
C ALA A 82 9.64 4.04 -1.85
N ARG A 83 10.07 5.29 -1.95
CA ARG A 83 9.57 6.27 -2.95
C ARG A 83 9.59 5.74 -4.38
N ARG A 84 10.67 5.08 -4.82
CA ARG A 84 10.73 4.51 -6.18
C ARG A 84 9.68 3.41 -6.38
N VAL A 85 9.46 2.58 -5.36
CA VAL A 85 8.46 1.52 -5.40
C VAL A 85 7.04 2.10 -5.44
N ILE A 86 6.77 3.16 -4.67
CA ILE A 86 5.48 3.87 -4.71
C ILE A 86 5.22 4.42 -6.12
N TRP A 87 6.22 5.04 -6.76
CA TRP A 87 6.07 5.50 -8.14
C TRP A 87 5.88 4.35 -9.14
N ALA A 88 6.57 3.23 -8.96
CA ALA A 88 6.36 2.04 -9.79
C ALA A 88 4.95 1.47 -9.62
N GLY A 89 4.45 1.40 -8.38
CA GLY A 89 3.07 0.99 -8.08
C GLY A 89 2.04 1.95 -8.69
N PHE A 90 2.26 3.26 -8.57
CA PHE A 90 1.40 4.27 -9.19
C PHE A 90 1.33 4.12 -10.72
N ALA A 91 2.49 3.97 -11.37
CA ALA A 91 2.54 3.77 -12.83
C ALA A 91 1.86 2.44 -13.25
N ALA A 92 2.05 1.37 -12.46
CA ALA A 92 1.42 0.09 -12.71
C ALA A 92 -0.12 0.17 -12.56
N LEU A 93 -0.64 0.89 -11.56
CA LEU A 93 -2.08 1.13 -11.39
C LEU A 93 -2.67 1.94 -12.56
N LEU A 94 -1.98 3.01 -12.99
CA LEU A 94 -2.41 3.80 -14.14
C LEU A 94 -2.45 2.94 -15.41
N PHE A 95 -1.42 2.13 -15.63
CA PHE A 95 -1.35 1.23 -16.78
C PHE A 95 -2.46 0.17 -16.71
N MET A 96 -2.68 -0.44 -15.55
CA MET A 96 -3.75 -1.40 -15.33
C MET A 96 -5.13 -0.78 -15.62
N ALA A 97 -5.42 0.40 -15.09
CA ALA A 97 -6.69 1.08 -15.30
C ALA A 97 -6.92 1.41 -16.78
N PHE A 98 -5.89 1.92 -17.46
CA PHE A 98 -5.93 2.22 -18.89
C PHE A 98 -6.17 0.96 -19.72
N MET A 99 -5.42 -0.12 -19.46
CA MET A 99 -5.57 -1.36 -20.22
C MET A 99 -6.89 -2.07 -19.93
N SER A 100 -7.40 -1.99 -18.70
CA SER A 100 -8.75 -2.49 -18.37
C SER A 100 -9.81 -1.77 -19.21
N TRP A 101 -9.74 -0.45 -19.32
CA TRP A 101 -10.63 0.32 -20.17
C TRP A 101 -10.49 -0.04 -21.65
N VAL A 102 -9.26 -0.15 -22.17
CA VAL A 102 -9.02 -0.51 -23.58
C VAL A 102 -9.63 -1.87 -23.90
N VAL A 103 -9.35 -2.88 -23.04
CA VAL A 103 -9.80 -4.25 -23.31
C VAL A 103 -11.32 -4.39 -23.19
N VAL A 104 -11.95 -3.71 -22.23
CA VAL A 104 -13.43 -3.68 -22.11
C VAL A 104 -14.09 -3.01 -23.30
N ALA A 105 -13.46 -1.96 -23.88
CA ALA A 105 -13.98 -1.24 -25.03
C ALA A 105 -13.83 -1.99 -26.37
N LEU A 106 -13.04 -3.06 -26.43
CA LEU A 106 -12.92 -3.86 -27.64
C LEU A 106 -14.25 -4.59 -27.93
N PRO A 107 -14.70 -4.64 -29.20
CA PRO A 107 -15.92 -5.38 -29.55
C PRO A 107 -15.73 -6.87 -29.29
N PRO A 108 -16.74 -7.56 -28.72
CA PRO A 108 -16.65 -9.00 -28.46
C PRO A 108 -16.57 -9.79 -29.77
N ALA A 109 -15.81 -10.89 -29.74
CA ALA A 109 -15.78 -11.81 -30.86
C ALA A 109 -17.16 -12.48 -31.09
N PRO A 110 -17.53 -12.83 -32.34
CA PRO A 110 -18.77 -13.55 -32.61
C PRO A 110 -18.88 -14.82 -31.76
N GLY A 111 -20.01 -14.99 -31.07
CA GLY A 111 -20.27 -16.14 -30.20
C GLY A 111 -19.65 -16.09 -28.80
N TRP A 112 -18.94 -15.00 -28.43
CA TRP A 112 -18.45 -14.81 -27.08
C TRP A 112 -19.46 -14.05 -26.22
N GLU A 113 -19.99 -14.70 -25.17
CA GLU A 113 -21.07 -14.15 -24.32
C GLU A 113 -20.56 -13.51 -23.02
N GLY A 114 -19.23 -13.47 -22.79
CA GLY A 114 -18.62 -13.02 -21.55
C GLY A 114 -18.55 -11.49 -21.34
N GLN A 115 -19.02 -10.66 -22.28
CA GLN A 115 -18.86 -9.21 -22.27
C GLN A 115 -19.42 -8.56 -20.99
N ALA A 116 -20.66 -8.89 -20.60
CA ALA A 116 -21.30 -8.31 -19.41
C ALA A 116 -20.56 -8.67 -18.11
N ALA A 117 -20.05 -9.90 -17.99
CA ALA A 117 -19.23 -10.29 -16.84
C ALA A 117 -17.89 -9.54 -16.82
N TYR A 118 -17.28 -9.35 -17.99
CA TYR A 118 -16.03 -8.62 -18.14
C TYR A 118 -16.20 -7.14 -17.78
N GLU A 119 -17.27 -6.51 -18.23
CA GLU A 119 -17.64 -5.12 -17.88
C GLU A 119 -17.93 -4.97 -16.37
N SER A 120 -18.58 -5.93 -15.75
CA SER A 120 -18.88 -5.88 -14.31
C SER A 120 -17.63 -5.95 -13.43
N VAL A 121 -16.56 -6.61 -13.90
CA VAL A 121 -15.31 -6.76 -13.15
C VAL A 121 -14.32 -5.63 -13.47
N PHE A 122 -14.17 -5.29 -14.75
CA PHE A 122 -13.12 -4.39 -15.23
C PHE A 122 -13.64 -3.02 -15.68
N GLY A 123 -14.97 -2.87 -15.87
CA GLY A 123 -15.63 -1.62 -16.24
C GLY A 123 -15.74 -0.66 -15.05
N GLN A 124 -14.62 -0.34 -14.43
CA GLN A 124 -14.58 0.51 -13.24
C GLN A 124 -15.09 1.93 -13.52
N VAL A 125 -15.83 2.48 -12.56
CA VAL A 125 -16.22 3.89 -12.60
C VAL A 125 -14.98 4.76 -12.48
N TRP A 126 -14.65 5.55 -13.50
CA TRP A 126 -13.46 6.38 -13.58
C TRP A 126 -13.22 7.26 -12.35
N ARG A 127 -14.32 7.75 -11.75
CA ARG A 127 -14.27 8.55 -10.53
C ARG A 127 -13.61 7.77 -9.37
N ILE A 128 -14.00 6.49 -9.18
CA ILE A 128 -13.43 5.62 -8.15
C ILE A 128 -11.96 5.33 -8.44
N VAL A 129 -11.62 5.10 -9.72
CA VAL A 129 -10.23 4.83 -10.13
C VAL A 129 -9.33 6.04 -9.84
N ILE A 130 -9.75 7.23 -10.23
CA ILE A 130 -9.00 8.47 -9.98
C ILE A 130 -8.86 8.71 -8.47
N ALA A 131 -9.95 8.55 -7.71
CA ALA A 131 -9.94 8.68 -6.26
C ALA A 131 -8.96 7.70 -5.61
N SER A 132 -9.00 6.42 -6.01
CA SER A 132 -8.14 5.35 -5.47
C SER A 132 -6.67 5.61 -5.76
N ILE A 133 -6.33 5.93 -7.02
CA ILE A 133 -4.94 6.18 -7.41
C ILE A 133 -4.37 7.42 -6.71
N THR A 134 -5.17 8.49 -6.60
CA THR A 134 -4.75 9.72 -5.92
C THR A 134 -4.56 9.51 -4.43
N ALA A 135 -5.50 8.81 -3.79
CA ALA A 135 -5.45 8.49 -2.36
C ALA A 135 -4.26 7.57 -2.04
N PHE A 136 -4.07 6.51 -2.83
CA PHE A 136 -2.92 5.61 -2.71
C PHE A 136 -1.60 6.38 -2.80
N TRP A 137 -1.43 7.22 -3.82
CA TRP A 137 -0.21 8.00 -4.01
C TRP A 137 0.08 8.89 -2.79
N ALA A 138 -0.90 9.68 -2.35
CA ALA A 138 -0.73 10.58 -1.22
C ALA A 138 -0.53 9.81 0.10
N GLY A 139 -1.35 8.79 0.35
CA GLY A 139 -1.32 7.98 1.56
C GLY A 139 0.02 7.25 1.75
N GLU A 140 0.52 6.59 0.71
CA GLU A 140 1.77 5.84 0.77
C GLU A 140 3.00 6.74 0.95
N PHE A 141 3.04 7.91 0.29
CA PHE A 141 4.12 8.87 0.53
C PHE A 141 4.12 9.42 1.95
N VAL A 142 2.96 9.73 2.49
CA VAL A 142 2.82 10.20 3.89
C VAL A 142 3.20 9.09 4.86
N ASN A 143 2.71 7.86 4.64
CA ASN A 143 3.07 6.69 5.45
C ASN A 143 4.59 6.50 5.51
N SER A 144 5.24 6.37 4.36
CA SER A 144 6.69 6.19 4.26
C SER A 144 7.48 7.35 4.88
N TYR A 145 7.01 8.59 4.70
CA TYR A 145 7.62 9.77 5.31
C TYR A 145 7.55 9.72 6.83
N VAL A 146 6.36 9.49 7.38
CA VAL A 146 6.15 9.43 8.83
C VAL A 146 6.97 8.31 9.44
N MET A 147 6.97 7.13 8.83
CA MET A 147 7.73 5.99 9.30
C MET A 147 9.24 6.27 9.35
N ALA A 148 9.82 6.82 8.29
CA ALA A 148 11.23 7.17 8.23
C ALA A 148 11.60 8.25 9.27
N ARG A 149 10.75 9.27 9.45
CA ARG A 149 10.95 10.31 10.46
C ARG A 149 10.86 9.77 11.89
N MET A 150 9.88 8.94 12.16
CA MET A 150 9.73 8.29 13.47
C MET A 150 10.91 7.35 13.78
N LYS A 151 11.48 6.68 12.78
CA LYS A 151 12.69 5.87 12.96
C LYS A 151 13.88 6.71 13.46
N ILE A 152 14.09 7.89 12.86
CA ILE A 152 15.13 8.83 13.30
C ILE A 152 14.85 9.29 14.74
N TRP A 153 13.62 9.72 15.04
CA TRP A 153 13.26 10.25 16.38
C TRP A 153 13.39 9.21 17.48
N THR A 154 13.09 7.94 17.18
CA THR A 154 13.18 6.83 18.14
C THR A 154 14.57 6.19 18.21
N GLY A 155 15.51 6.64 17.39
CA GLY A 155 16.83 6.00 17.25
C GLY A 155 16.74 4.54 16.86
N GLY A 156 15.76 4.19 16.00
CA GLY A 156 15.49 2.83 15.55
C GLY A 156 14.77 1.92 16.56
N LYS A 157 14.50 2.42 17.78
CA LYS A 157 13.76 1.66 18.82
C LYS A 157 12.25 1.66 18.51
N HIS A 158 11.52 0.73 19.15
CA HIS A 158 10.05 0.69 19.12
C HIS A 158 9.45 0.66 17.69
N LEU A 159 9.80 -0.35 16.89
CA LEU A 159 9.26 -0.53 15.54
C LEU A 159 7.73 -0.41 15.50
N TRP A 160 7.02 -1.02 16.48
CA TRP A 160 5.56 -0.99 16.56
C TRP A 160 4.97 0.44 16.58
N SER A 161 5.64 1.38 17.24
CA SER A 161 5.11 2.73 17.33
C SER A 161 5.16 3.47 16.00
N ARG A 162 6.16 3.18 15.15
CA ARG A 162 6.27 3.81 13.84
C ARG A 162 5.46 3.10 12.76
N THR A 163 5.29 1.77 12.83
CA THR A 163 4.38 1.05 11.92
C THR A 163 2.93 1.51 12.15
N ILE A 164 2.46 1.45 13.39
CA ILE A 164 1.10 1.91 13.72
C ILE A 164 0.95 3.42 13.50
N GLY A 165 1.92 4.23 13.94
CA GLY A 165 1.87 5.69 13.81
C GLY A 165 1.87 6.17 12.36
N SER A 166 2.69 5.57 11.50
CA SER A 166 2.70 5.90 10.06
C SER A 166 1.40 5.48 9.37
N THR A 167 0.84 4.31 9.73
CA THR A 167 -0.44 3.83 9.22
C THR A 167 -1.60 4.73 9.65
N VAL A 168 -1.65 5.16 10.92
CA VAL A 168 -2.66 6.12 11.39
C VAL A 168 -2.70 7.38 10.51
N VAL A 169 -1.53 7.96 10.23
CA VAL A 169 -1.44 9.20 9.45
C VAL A 169 -1.63 8.93 7.95
N GLY A 170 -0.90 7.96 7.38
CA GLY A 170 -0.93 7.65 5.95
C GLY A 170 -2.31 7.18 5.49
N GLN A 171 -2.92 6.23 6.22
CA GLN A 171 -4.26 5.75 5.91
C GLN A 171 -5.36 6.77 6.26
N GLY A 172 -5.09 7.69 7.19
CA GLY A 172 -5.94 8.86 7.42
C GLY A 172 -5.98 9.77 6.18
N VAL A 173 -4.82 10.09 5.61
CA VAL A 173 -4.72 10.88 4.36
C VAL A 173 -5.38 10.14 3.19
N ASP A 174 -5.10 8.86 3.00
CA ASP A 174 -5.75 8.02 2.00
C ASP A 174 -7.28 8.10 2.11
N SER A 175 -7.82 7.88 3.30
CA SER A 175 -9.27 7.86 3.52
C SER A 175 -9.92 9.23 3.29
N ILE A 176 -9.31 10.32 3.77
CA ILE A 176 -9.79 11.68 3.58
C ILE A 176 -9.82 12.09 2.10
N ILE A 177 -8.92 11.55 1.28
CA ILE A 177 -8.90 11.80 -0.15
C ILE A 177 -9.88 10.87 -0.88
N PHE A 178 -9.82 9.56 -0.60
CA PHE A 178 -10.59 8.56 -1.33
C PHE A 178 -12.10 8.73 -1.20
N TYR A 179 -12.62 8.74 0.03
CA TYR A 179 -14.07 8.68 0.24
C TYR A 179 -14.81 9.91 -0.30
N PRO A 180 -14.35 11.15 -0.07
CA PRO A 180 -14.99 12.31 -0.68
C PRO A 180 -14.89 12.31 -2.21
N LEU A 181 -13.72 12.01 -2.79
CA LEU A 181 -13.57 11.99 -4.24
C LEU A 181 -14.43 10.90 -4.90
N ALA A 182 -14.52 9.71 -4.27
CA ALA A 182 -15.24 8.59 -4.83
C ALA A 182 -16.77 8.73 -4.69
N PHE A 183 -17.27 9.21 -3.54
CA PHE A 183 -18.68 9.05 -3.17
C PHE A 183 -19.41 10.33 -2.79
N TRP A 184 -18.76 11.51 -2.73
CA TRP A 184 -19.46 12.76 -2.43
C TRP A 184 -20.50 13.08 -3.50
N GLY A 185 -21.76 13.27 -3.06
CA GLY A 185 -22.90 13.49 -3.95
C GLY A 185 -23.61 12.22 -4.41
N GLU A 186 -22.98 11.03 -4.27
CA GLU A 186 -23.64 9.72 -4.49
C GLU A 186 -24.23 9.18 -3.19
N TRP A 187 -23.50 9.34 -2.08
CA TRP A 187 -23.92 8.95 -0.75
C TRP A 187 -24.23 10.19 0.09
N SER A 188 -25.02 10.02 1.17
CA SER A 188 -25.18 11.10 2.14
C SER A 188 -23.85 11.42 2.82
N GLN A 189 -23.69 12.66 3.27
CA GLN A 189 -22.45 13.09 3.97
C GLN A 189 -22.17 12.23 5.20
N GLU A 190 -23.22 11.87 5.95
CA GLU A 190 -23.11 11.00 7.13
C GLU A 190 -22.58 9.60 6.76
N GLN A 191 -23.05 9.02 5.65
CA GLN A 191 -22.58 7.74 5.16
C GLN A 191 -21.10 7.81 4.74
N VAL A 192 -20.71 8.85 3.98
CA VAL A 192 -19.32 9.04 3.57
C VAL A 192 -18.39 9.11 4.78
N ILE A 193 -18.75 9.94 5.79
CA ILE A 193 -17.95 10.12 7.00
C ILE A 193 -17.90 8.82 7.83
N SER A 194 -19.01 8.17 8.03
CA SER A 194 -19.11 6.93 8.80
C SER A 194 -18.26 5.81 8.19
N VAL A 195 -18.39 5.59 6.88
CA VAL A 195 -17.62 4.55 6.18
C VAL A 195 -16.12 4.91 6.15
N MET A 196 -15.80 6.17 5.95
CA MET A 196 -14.42 6.67 5.98
C MET A 196 -13.74 6.36 7.32
N ILE A 197 -14.39 6.71 8.44
CA ILE A 197 -13.85 6.48 9.79
C ILE A 197 -13.75 4.97 10.08
N THR A 198 -14.80 4.21 9.77
CA THR A 198 -14.83 2.76 10.02
C THR A 198 -13.72 2.05 9.27
N ASN A 199 -13.52 2.34 7.99
CA ASN A 199 -12.47 1.71 7.20
C ASN A 199 -11.07 2.14 7.64
N TRP A 200 -10.89 3.41 8.02
CA TRP A 200 -9.63 3.87 8.60
C TRP A 200 -9.30 3.12 9.89
N LEU A 201 -10.25 2.98 10.81
CA LEU A 201 -10.06 2.21 12.05
C LEU A 201 -9.74 0.73 11.78
N LEU A 202 -10.42 0.11 10.81
CA LEU A 202 -10.15 -1.28 10.40
C LEU A 202 -8.72 -1.43 9.83
N LYS A 203 -8.28 -0.50 8.99
CA LYS A 203 -6.91 -0.50 8.44
C LYS A 203 -5.87 -0.39 9.56
N VAL A 204 -6.06 0.52 10.51
CA VAL A 204 -5.19 0.66 11.70
C VAL A 204 -5.24 -0.59 12.58
N GLY A 205 -6.42 -1.16 12.78
CA GLY A 205 -6.59 -2.41 13.54
C GLY A 205 -5.82 -3.57 12.92
N TRP A 206 -5.84 -3.72 11.60
CA TRP A 206 -5.05 -4.72 10.89
C TRP A 206 -3.55 -4.51 11.06
N GLU A 207 -3.07 -3.26 11.03
CA GLU A 207 -1.66 -2.96 11.28
C GLU A 207 -1.23 -3.41 12.68
N VAL A 208 -2.06 -3.16 13.70
CA VAL A 208 -1.79 -3.63 15.06
C VAL A 208 -1.67 -5.16 15.11
N VAL A 209 -2.60 -5.87 14.46
CA VAL A 209 -2.62 -7.34 14.42
C VAL A 209 -1.39 -7.89 13.68
N LEU A 210 -0.95 -7.24 12.61
CA LEU A 210 0.18 -7.70 11.79
C LEU A 210 1.54 -7.17 12.23
N THR A 211 1.61 -6.25 13.16
CA THR A 211 2.88 -5.73 13.70
C THR A 211 3.87 -6.85 14.08
N PRO A 212 3.47 -7.97 14.74
CA PRO A 212 4.39 -9.08 15.02
C PRO A 212 4.99 -9.70 13.75
N VAL A 213 4.21 -9.80 12.66
CA VAL A 213 4.68 -10.31 11.37
C VAL A 213 5.71 -9.34 10.79
N THR A 214 5.42 -8.04 10.83
CA THR A 214 6.33 -6.97 10.40
C THR A 214 7.67 -7.07 11.13
N TYR A 215 7.68 -7.30 12.45
CA TYR A 215 8.92 -7.51 13.22
C TYR A 215 9.75 -8.69 12.70
N VAL A 216 9.11 -9.82 12.43
CA VAL A 216 9.79 -11.03 11.94
C VAL A 216 10.41 -10.77 10.56
N VAL A 217 9.64 -10.19 9.63
CA VAL A 217 10.06 -9.93 8.25
C VAL A 217 11.18 -8.89 8.22
N VAL A 218 11.00 -7.77 8.91
CA VAL A 218 12.02 -6.70 9.02
C VAL A 218 13.31 -7.24 9.63
N GLY A 219 13.21 -7.96 10.75
CA GLY A 219 14.37 -8.54 11.43
C GLY A 219 15.11 -9.56 10.57
N TRP A 220 14.39 -10.37 9.80
CA TRP A 220 14.98 -11.32 8.86
C TRP A 220 15.68 -10.60 7.70
N LEU A 221 15.03 -9.63 7.07
CA LEU A 221 15.61 -8.88 5.95
C LEU A 221 16.84 -8.08 6.38
N LYS A 222 16.79 -7.35 7.51
CA LYS A 222 17.96 -6.61 8.00
C LYS A 222 19.17 -7.53 8.21
N ARG A 223 18.97 -8.74 8.77
CA ARG A 223 20.07 -9.73 8.90
C ARG A 223 20.59 -10.23 7.56
N LYS A 224 19.69 -10.49 6.59
CA LYS A 224 20.08 -10.99 5.26
C LYS A 224 20.75 -9.94 4.39
N GLU A 225 20.32 -8.68 4.52
CA GLU A 225 20.93 -7.53 3.81
C GLU A 225 22.15 -6.97 4.56
N GLY A 226 22.32 -7.29 5.84
CA GLY A 226 23.44 -6.82 6.66
C GLY A 226 23.41 -5.33 6.93
N VAL A 227 22.21 -4.69 6.95
CA VAL A 227 22.09 -3.24 7.06
C VAL A 227 20.86 -2.81 7.83
N ASP A 228 20.96 -1.68 8.53
CA ASP A 228 19.87 -0.91 9.10
C ASP A 228 19.99 0.55 8.67
N ILE A 229 19.14 0.98 7.73
CA ILE A 229 19.25 2.27 7.07
C ILE A 229 18.49 3.34 7.85
N PHE A 230 19.15 4.46 8.12
CA PHE A 230 18.55 5.67 8.67
C PHE A 230 18.51 6.78 7.62
N ASP A 231 17.36 7.42 7.49
CA ASP A 231 17.11 8.48 6.51
C ASP A 231 17.62 9.85 6.96
N GLU A 232 18.74 9.89 7.69
CA GLU A 232 19.43 11.13 8.06
C GLU A 232 19.98 11.82 6.81
N GLY A 233 19.59 13.07 6.61
CA GLY A 233 19.96 13.85 5.43
C GLY A 233 19.22 13.48 4.14
N THR A 234 18.29 12.53 4.18
CA THR A 234 17.47 12.15 3.03
C THR A 234 16.56 13.30 2.60
N ASN A 235 16.48 13.53 1.29
CA ASN A 235 15.50 14.45 0.73
C ASN A 235 14.15 13.74 0.62
N PHE A 236 13.19 14.16 1.44
CA PHE A 236 11.85 13.59 1.53
C PHE A 236 10.87 14.09 0.45
N SER A 237 11.31 14.88 -0.53
CA SER A 237 10.44 15.25 -1.65
C SER A 237 9.99 14.01 -2.43
N PRO A 238 8.67 13.82 -2.66
CA PRO A 238 8.16 12.69 -3.46
C PRO A 238 8.67 12.71 -4.91
N PHE A 239 9.05 13.89 -5.41
CA PHE A 239 9.43 14.11 -6.82
C PHE A 239 10.93 13.95 -7.09
N LYS A 240 11.75 13.71 -6.07
CA LYS A 240 13.19 13.51 -6.29
C LYS A 240 13.45 12.11 -6.87
N THR A 241 14.09 12.05 -8.02
CA THR A 241 14.34 10.80 -8.76
C THR A 241 15.59 10.03 -8.29
N LYS A 242 16.56 10.73 -7.68
CA LYS A 242 17.80 10.11 -7.17
C LYS A 242 17.54 9.43 -5.82
N VAL A 243 18.13 8.25 -5.66
CA VAL A 243 18.20 7.51 -4.39
C VAL A 243 19.32 8.07 -3.54
#